data_19c7b0a76309eb5bb1596e2bcf50430e
#
_entry.id   19c7b0a76309eb5bb1596e2bcf50430e
#
_cell.length_a   1.000
_cell.length_b   1.000
_cell.length_c   1.000
_cell.angle_alpha   90.00
_cell.angle_beta   90.00
_cell.angle_gamma   90.00
#
_symmetry.space_group_name_H-M   'P 1'
#
loop_
_entity.id
_entity.type
_entity.pdbx_description
1 polymer ?
#
loop_
_entity_poly.entity_id
_entity_poly.type
_entity_poly.pdbx_seq_one_letter_code
_entity_poly.pdbx_strand_id
1 'polypeptide(L)'
;MTELADLARRYAVATEFVDWRGRSVPVPEHTLVSVLAALGVSADTPAGREHAARALDREYWGDTLAPTVVARSGTASSFWVHVTHGRPVDVWVELEDGSLRTELRQLENNRAPYNLDERMIGEATFELPADLPPGYHRLHARTDTVESDTTLIVAPSALAPPRRRQWGLATQLYSVTSEQSWGTGDLTDLTDLAVWSAARHGAGFILVNPLHAATPVAPMEPSPYLPTSRRFVNPLYLRVEAIDEYAQLRRRGPLRKARAELAARARRRHGIDRDAAWKVKRAALQQVYRVPRSAGRDLAYAAFRAREGRSLDDFATWCALAEVHGPDWHAWPETLTHPDNPEVAAFAAAHEADVDFHRWLQWQLDDQLTTAQARATQSGMGLGIMHDLAVGVDPDGADAWALQDVLARGVTAGAPPDEYNQLGQNWSQPPWRPDQLRRTGYAPFRELVNAVLRHAGGVRIDHIIGLFRLWWIPEGAAPTEGTYVRYDHDALIGIVALEAYRSGAVVVGEDLGTVEPWVRDYLRDRGLFGTSILWFERTDEGAPLPAAYWREACLSAVTTHDLPPTAGYLAGEHIRLREQLGLLTRPVADEIAVALGAPA
;
A
#
# COMPACT_ATOMS: atom_id res chain seq x y z
N MET A 1 -9.81 -10.16 -36.99
CA MET A 1 -9.84 -10.91 -35.70
C MET A 1 -8.81 -10.28 -34.80
N THR A 2 -9.18 -9.90 -33.60
CA THR A 2 -8.25 -9.32 -32.61
C THR A 2 -7.32 -10.42 -32.10
N GLU A 3 -6.00 -10.22 -32.26
CA GLU A 3 -5.02 -11.16 -31.73
C GLU A 3 -4.96 -11.04 -30.20
N LEU A 4 -4.64 -12.14 -29.51
CA LEU A 4 -4.54 -12.17 -28.04
C LEU A 4 -3.54 -11.14 -27.52
N ALA A 5 -2.40 -11.02 -28.17
CA ALA A 5 -1.35 -10.08 -27.80
C ALA A 5 -1.80 -8.61 -27.94
N ASP A 6 -2.60 -8.29 -28.97
CA ASP A 6 -3.14 -6.93 -29.13
C ASP A 6 -4.16 -6.60 -28.05
N LEU A 7 -5.04 -7.56 -27.74
CA LEU A 7 -5.99 -7.40 -26.64
C LEU A 7 -5.27 -7.20 -25.30
N ALA A 8 -4.27 -8.05 -25.02
CA ALA A 8 -3.49 -7.95 -23.77
C ALA A 8 -2.86 -6.56 -23.62
N ARG A 9 -2.23 -6.03 -24.67
CA ARG A 9 -1.65 -4.66 -24.66
C ARG A 9 -2.70 -3.57 -24.40
N ARG A 10 -3.90 -3.71 -24.93
CA ARG A 10 -5.01 -2.76 -24.67
C ARG A 10 -5.48 -2.78 -23.23
N TYR A 11 -5.33 -3.91 -22.52
CA TYR A 11 -5.59 -4.05 -21.09
C TYR A 11 -4.33 -3.81 -20.22
N ALA A 12 -3.30 -3.18 -20.78
CA ALA A 12 -2.04 -2.88 -20.11
C ALA A 12 -1.28 -4.12 -19.60
N VAL A 13 -1.56 -5.31 -20.15
CA VAL A 13 -0.86 -6.56 -19.87
C VAL A 13 0.32 -6.70 -20.84
N ALA A 14 1.51 -6.92 -20.31
CA ALA A 14 2.72 -7.10 -21.11
C ALA A 14 2.70 -8.44 -21.83
N THR A 15 3.10 -8.45 -23.12
CA THR A 15 3.19 -9.66 -23.94
C THR A 15 4.60 -10.23 -24.01
N GLU A 16 5.56 -9.47 -23.51
CA GLU A 16 6.96 -9.83 -23.35
C GLU A 16 7.58 -9.00 -22.23
N PHE A 17 8.66 -9.45 -21.67
CA PHE A 17 9.44 -8.72 -20.67
C PHE A 17 10.93 -8.96 -20.87
N VAL A 18 11.75 -8.05 -20.35
CA VAL A 18 13.21 -8.22 -20.34
C VAL A 18 13.60 -8.87 -19.01
N ASP A 19 14.27 -10.04 -19.09
CA ASP A 19 14.77 -10.72 -17.90
C ASP A 19 16.00 -10.01 -17.31
N TRP A 20 16.43 -10.43 -16.13
CA TRP A 20 17.59 -9.87 -15.45
C TRP A 20 18.92 -10.03 -16.23
N ARG A 21 18.96 -10.90 -17.25
CA ARG A 21 20.10 -11.08 -18.19
C ARG A 21 19.98 -10.20 -19.43
N GLY A 22 18.99 -9.34 -19.50
CA GLY A 22 18.75 -8.45 -20.64
C GLY A 22 18.11 -9.11 -21.86
N ARG A 23 17.54 -10.32 -21.73
CA ARG A 23 16.92 -11.06 -22.83
C ARG A 23 15.42 -10.78 -22.86
N SER A 24 14.85 -10.55 -24.05
CA SER A 24 13.40 -10.50 -24.22
C SER A 24 12.81 -11.91 -24.10
N VAL A 25 11.82 -12.05 -23.24
CA VAL A 25 11.10 -13.31 -22.97
C VAL A 25 9.62 -13.09 -23.31
N PRO A 26 9.07 -13.86 -24.28
CA PRO A 26 7.65 -13.78 -24.59
C PRO A 26 6.82 -14.40 -23.47
N VAL A 27 5.66 -13.80 -23.20
CA VAL A 27 4.69 -14.33 -22.22
C VAL A 27 3.85 -15.43 -22.86
N PRO A 28 3.69 -16.59 -22.20
CA PRO A 28 2.86 -17.68 -22.72
C PRO A 28 1.39 -17.27 -22.90
N GLU A 29 0.72 -17.79 -23.91
CA GLU A 29 -0.70 -17.47 -24.19
C GLU A 29 -1.63 -17.80 -23.02
N HIS A 30 -1.41 -18.92 -22.32
CA HIS A 30 -2.21 -19.30 -21.17
C HIS A 30 -2.10 -18.30 -20.02
N THR A 31 -0.91 -17.72 -19.79
CA THR A 31 -0.70 -16.64 -18.82
C THR A 31 -1.49 -15.40 -19.22
N LEU A 32 -1.42 -14.98 -20.49
CA LEU A 32 -2.21 -13.84 -20.98
C LEU A 32 -3.71 -14.04 -20.80
N VAL A 33 -4.23 -15.23 -21.12
CA VAL A 33 -5.65 -15.56 -20.92
C VAL A 33 -6.04 -15.50 -19.46
N SER A 34 -5.24 -16.08 -18.56
CA SER A 34 -5.52 -16.10 -17.12
C SER A 34 -5.47 -14.69 -16.50
N VAL A 35 -4.49 -13.87 -16.88
CA VAL A 35 -4.38 -12.49 -16.38
C VAL A 35 -5.52 -11.61 -16.92
N LEU A 36 -5.92 -11.79 -18.18
CA LEU A 36 -7.09 -11.11 -18.74
C LEU A 36 -8.37 -11.54 -18.03
N ALA A 37 -8.53 -12.83 -17.70
CA ALA A 37 -9.66 -13.31 -16.92
C ALA A 37 -9.72 -12.67 -15.52
N ALA A 38 -8.58 -12.48 -14.84
CA ALA A 38 -8.50 -11.76 -13.57
C ALA A 38 -8.88 -10.27 -13.68
N LEU A 39 -8.75 -9.69 -14.87
CA LEU A 39 -9.28 -8.35 -15.20
C LEU A 39 -10.77 -8.38 -15.63
N GLY A 40 -11.44 -9.55 -15.58
CA GLY A 40 -12.83 -9.71 -15.99
C GLY A 40 -13.03 -9.87 -17.49
N VAL A 41 -11.99 -10.26 -18.25
CA VAL A 41 -11.98 -10.33 -19.72
C VAL A 41 -11.89 -11.76 -20.21
N SER A 42 -12.92 -12.25 -20.89
CA SER A 42 -12.91 -13.55 -21.55
C SER A 42 -12.11 -13.48 -22.86
N ALA A 43 -10.91 -14.06 -22.86
CA ALA A 43 -9.99 -14.02 -24.00
C ALA A 43 -9.59 -15.41 -24.55
N ASP A 44 -10.21 -16.46 -24.04
CA ASP A 44 -9.95 -17.87 -24.39
C ASP A 44 -10.37 -18.21 -25.83
N THR A 45 -11.37 -17.50 -26.37
CA THR A 45 -11.87 -17.71 -27.73
C THR A 45 -11.72 -16.47 -28.62
N PRO A 46 -11.62 -16.63 -29.96
CA PRO A 46 -11.59 -15.48 -30.88
C PRO A 46 -12.82 -14.58 -30.75
N ALA A 47 -14.01 -15.16 -30.53
CA ALA A 47 -15.25 -14.40 -30.33
C ALA A 47 -15.23 -13.61 -29.01
N GLY A 48 -14.70 -14.19 -27.92
CA GLY A 48 -14.49 -13.52 -26.65
C GLY A 48 -13.54 -12.33 -26.79
N ARG A 49 -12.41 -12.50 -27.47
CA ARG A 49 -11.44 -11.43 -27.76
C ARG A 49 -12.04 -10.25 -28.51
N GLU A 50 -12.83 -10.57 -29.55
CA GLU A 50 -13.51 -9.53 -30.34
C GLU A 50 -14.59 -8.81 -29.52
N HIS A 51 -15.33 -9.55 -28.69
CA HIS A 51 -16.30 -8.97 -27.76
C HIS A 51 -15.61 -8.02 -26.77
N ALA A 52 -14.51 -8.46 -26.13
CA ALA A 52 -13.73 -7.68 -25.20
C ALA A 52 -13.13 -6.41 -25.82
N ALA A 53 -12.62 -6.52 -27.05
CA ALA A 53 -12.11 -5.37 -27.79
C ALA A 53 -13.20 -4.31 -28.04
N ARG A 54 -14.41 -4.76 -28.46
CA ARG A 54 -15.57 -3.87 -28.66
C ARG A 54 -16.07 -3.29 -27.32
N ALA A 55 -16.01 -4.05 -26.24
CA ALA A 55 -16.40 -3.56 -24.92
C ALA A 55 -15.50 -2.41 -24.47
N LEU A 56 -14.17 -2.51 -24.68
CA LEU A 56 -13.23 -1.40 -24.40
C LEU A 56 -13.55 -0.14 -25.21
N ASP A 57 -13.84 -0.29 -26.52
CA ASP A 57 -14.20 0.85 -27.36
C ASP A 57 -15.52 1.47 -26.90
N ARG A 58 -16.50 0.63 -26.57
CA ARG A 58 -17.80 1.08 -26.06
C ARG A 58 -17.68 1.78 -24.72
N GLU A 59 -16.85 1.29 -23.82
CA GLU A 59 -16.55 1.93 -22.55
C GLU A 59 -15.89 3.29 -22.76
N TYR A 60 -14.81 3.34 -23.53
CA TYR A 60 -14.09 4.58 -23.81
C TYR A 60 -15.00 5.65 -24.43
N TRP A 61 -15.74 5.32 -25.51
CA TRP A 61 -16.59 6.27 -26.20
C TRP A 61 -17.96 6.52 -25.54
N GLY A 62 -18.36 5.65 -24.61
CA GLY A 62 -19.58 5.78 -23.82
C GLY A 62 -19.43 6.71 -22.62
N ASP A 63 -18.25 6.83 -22.08
CA ASP A 63 -17.96 7.71 -20.95
C ASP A 63 -17.87 9.17 -21.46
N THR A 64 -18.65 10.08 -20.86
CA THR A 64 -18.57 11.53 -21.19
C THR A 64 -17.23 12.12 -20.77
N LEU A 65 -16.72 11.71 -19.61
CA LEU A 65 -15.41 12.08 -19.04
C LEU A 65 -14.63 10.81 -18.72
N ALA A 66 -13.30 10.89 -18.72
CA ALA A 66 -12.47 9.82 -18.19
C ALA A 66 -12.89 9.50 -16.74
N PRO A 67 -12.94 8.22 -16.31
CA PRO A 67 -13.32 7.85 -14.94
C PRO A 67 -12.51 8.55 -13.85
N THR A 68 -11.29 8.97 -14.15
CA THR A 68 -10.44 9.84 -13.33
C THR A 68 -9.53 10.64 -14.25
N VAL A 69 -9.32 11.91 -13.92
CA VAL A 69 -8.36 12.79 -14.60
C VAL A 69 -7.24 13.14 -13.63
N VAL A 70 -6.01 13.08 -14.13
CA VAL A 70 -4.82 13.37 -13.32
C VAL A 70 -4.09 14.56 -13.94
N ALA A 71 -3.74 15.53 -13.13
CA ALA A 71 -2.99 16.70 -13.51
C ALA A 71 -1.86 16.96 -12.51
N ARG A 72 -0.92 17.82 -12.90
CA ARG A 72 0.20 18.24 -12.07
C ARG A 72 0.20 19.73 -11.91
N SER A 73 0.21 20.22 -10.69
CA SER A 73 0.29 21.67 -10.39
C SER A 73 1.55 22.28 -11.02
N GLY A 74 1.42 23.46 -11.58
CA GLY A 74 2.49 24.13 -12.30
C GLY A 74 2.64 23.71 -13.76
N THR A 75 1.83 22.77 -14.27
CA THR A 75 1.90 22.27 -15.65
C THR A 75 0.49 22.22 -16.26
N ALA A 76 0.30 22.90 -17.40
CA ALA A 76 -0.94 22.73 -18.15
C ALA A 76 -1.02 21.32 -18.71
N SER A 77 -2.20 20.72 -18.64
CA SER A 77 -2.48 19.40 -19.19
C SER A 77 -3.82 19.42 -19.93
N SER A 78 -4.18 18.34 -20.60
CA SER A 78 -5.43 18.28 -21.34
C SER A 78 -6.25 17.06 -20.95
N PHE A 79 -7.56 17.16 -21.10
CA PHE A 79 -8.51 16.06 -20.95
C PHE A 79 -9.51 16.07 -22.11
N TRP A 80 -10.10 14.93 -22.35
CA TRP A 80 -11.12 14.75 -23.38
C TRP A 80 -12.52 14.73 -22.79
N VAL A 81 -13.49 15.12 -23.62
CA VAL A 81 -14.93 15.01 -23.32
C VAL A 81 -15.62 14.42 -24.54
N HIS A 82 -16.38 13.35 -24.34
CA HIS A 82 -17.19 12.75 -25.40
C HIS A 82 -18.62 13.30 -25.37
N VAL A 83 -19.04 13.76 -26.52
CA VAL A 83 -20.38 14.33 -26.73
C VAL A 83 -20.97 13.86 -28.05
N THR A 84 -22.28 13.95 -28.22
CA THR A 84 -22.87 13.78 -29.55
C THR A 84 -22.19 14.76 -30.52
N HIS A 85 -21.68 14.26 -31.64
CA HIS A 85 -20.88 15.02 -32.58
C HIS A 85 -21.59 16.30 -33.02
N GLY A 86 -20.87 17.44 -32.94
CA GLY A 86 -21.38 18.76 -33.28
C GLY A 86 -22.26 19.42 -32.21
N ARG A 87 -22.44 18.81 -31.03
CA ARG A 87 -23.14 19.45 -29.91
C ARG A 87 -22.17 20.20 -28.98
N PRO A 88 -22.61 21.32 -28.40
CA PRO A 88 -21.82 22.06 -27.43
C PRO A 88 -21.74 21.32 -26.09
N VAL A 89 -20.70 21.61 -25.31
CA VAL A 89 -20.51 21.15 -23.94
C VAL A 89 -19.93 22.25 -23.07
N ASP A 90 -20.49 22.44 -21.89
CA ASP A 90 -19.93 23.26 -20.84
C ASP A 90 -19.05 22.40 -19.93
N VAL A 91 -17.85 22.87 -19.59
CA VAL A 91 -16.93 22.19 -18.68
C VAL A 91 -16.44 23.15 -17.60
N TRP A 92 -16.30 22.64 -16.39
CA TRP A 92 -15.75 23.41 -15.27
C TRP A 92 -15.12 22.48 -14.23
N VAL A 93 -14.26 23.05 -13.39
CA VAL A 93 -13.68 22.37 -12.23
C VAL A 93 -14.27 22.98 -10.96
N GLU A 94 -14.78 22.11 -10.08
CA GLU A 94 -15.10 22.44 -8.70
C GLU A 94 -13.91 22.04 -7.83
N LEU A 95 -13.28 23.03 -7.21
CA LEU A 95 -12.14 22.81 -6.34
C LEU A 95 -12.57 22.19 -5.00
N GLU A 96 -11.64 21.62 -4.28
CA GLU A 96 -11.90 20.97 -2.98
C GLU A 96 -12.50 21.92 -1.92
N ASP A 97 -12.29 23.22 -2.04
CA ASP A 97 -12.87 24.27 -1.21
C ASP A 97 -14.26 24.75 -1.68
N GLY A 98 -14.80 24.15 -2.74
CA GLY A 98 -16.07 24.48 -3.36
C GLY A 98 -16.02 25.66 -4.35
N SER A 99 -14.85 26.28 -4.57
CA SER A 99 -14.72 27.32 -5.58
C SER A 99 -14.70 26.74 -7.01
N LEU A 100 -15.17 27.52 -7.98
CA LEU A 100 -15.32 27.06 -9.37
C LEU A 100 -14.27 27.69 -10.29
N ARG A 101 -13.80 26.91 -11.25
CA ARG A 101 -13.00 27.31 -12.41
C ARG A 101 -13.81 26.99 -13.67
N THR A 102 -14.44 28.00 -14.26
CA THR A 102 -15.40 27.84 -15.36
C THR A 102 -14.83 28.16 -16.75
N GLU A 103 -13.70 28.86 -16.81
CA GLU A 103 -13.08 29.28 -18.07
C GLU A 103 -11.98 28.30 -18.49
N LEU A 104 -12.38 27.10 -18.97
CA LEU A 104 -11.46 26.13 -19.52
C LEU A 104 -11.36 26.30 -21.04
N ARG A 105 -10.13 26.42 -21.54
CA ARG A 105 -9.86 26.63 -22.97
C ARG A 105 -10.06 25.32 -23.74
N GLN A 106 -10.92 25.34 -24.75
CA GLN A 106 -11.02 24.24 -25.71
C GLN A 106 -9.81 24.26 -26.65
N LEU A 107 -9.22 23.10 -26.84
CA LEU A 107 -8.10 22.87 -27.76
C LEU A 107 -8.62 22.29 -29.07
N GLU A 108 -7.84 22.45 -30.13
CA GLU A 108 -8.13 21.80 -31.40
C GLU A 108 -7.98 20.29 -31.27
N ASN A 109 -8.98 19.56 -31.77
CA ASN A 109 -8.99 18.10 -31.81
C ASN A 109 -9.51 17.64 -33.17
N ASN A 110 -8.67 16.92 -33.92
CA ASN A 110 -8.98 16.41 -35.27
C ASN A 110 -9.33 14.93 -35.25
N ARG A 111 -9.66 14.35 -34.08
CA ARG A 111 -10.06 12.94 -33.99
C ARG A 111 -11.40 12.71 -34.68
N ALA A 112 -11.45 11.71 -35.54
CA ALA A 112 -12.68 11.34 -36.22
C ALA A 112 -13.76 10.88 -35.22
N PRO A 113 -15.03 11.29 -35.39
CA PRO A 113 -16.12 10.84 -34.54
C PRO A 113 -16.32 9.32 -34.68
N TYR A 114 -16.73 8.68 -33.60
CA TYR A 114 -16.96 7.25 -33.48
C TYR A 114 -18.47 6.93 -33.54
N ASN A 115 -18.85 5.89 -34.27
CA ASN A 115 -20.22 5.42 -34.28
C ASN A 115 -20.45 4.47 -33.10
N LEU A 116 -21.11 4.95 -32.07
CA LEU A 116 -21.52 4.17 -30.90
C LEU A 116 -23.04 3.93 -30.98
N ASP A 117 -23.44 2.69 -31.27
CA ASP A 117 -24.84 2.29 -31.29
C ASP A 117 -25.72 3.28 -32.11
N GLU A 118 -25.34 3.51 -33.40
CA GLU A 118 -25.98 4.42 -34.34
C GLU A 118 -25.90 5.92 -33.99
N ARG A 119 -25.20 6.29 -32.93
CA ARG A 119 -24.93 7.69 -32.57
C ARG A 119 -23.49 8.04 -32.88
N MET A 120 -23.29 9.16 -33.54
CA MET A 120 -21.95 9.71 -33.78
C MET A 120 -21.49 10.44 -32.54
N ILE A 121 -20.45 9.96 -31.90
CA ILE A 121 -19.80 10.56 -30.72
C ILE A 121 -18.54 11.28 -31.18
N GLY A 122 -18.43 12.57 -30.87
CA GLY A 122 -17.24 13.37 -31.08
C GLY A 122 -16.44 13.51 -29.80
N GLU A 123 -15.14 13.74 -29.94
CA GLU A 123 -14.23 14.02 -28.82
C GLU A 123 -13.83 15.49 -28.87
N ALA A 124 -14.14 16.23 -27.80
CA ALA A 124 -13.63 17.57 -27.57
C ALA A 124 -12.46 17.51 -26.57
N THR A 125 -11.43 18.33 -26.77
CA THR A 125 -10.29 18.40 -25.87
C THR A 125 -10.27 19.75 -25.19
N PHE A 126 -10.04 19.78 -23.87
CA PHE A 126 -9.94 20.97 -23.07
C PHE A 126 -8.62 21.00 -22.30
N GLU A 127 -8.14 22.21 -22.03
CA GLU A 127 -6.95 22.43 -21.23
C GLU A 127 -7.30 22.63 -19.76
N LEU A 128 -6.61 21.91 -18.89
CA LEU A 128 -6.54 22.20 -17.46
C LEU A 128 -5.44 23.23 -17.22
N PRO A 129 -5.74 24.38 -16.58
CA PRO A 129 -4.76 25.41 -16.34
C PRO A 129 -3.68 24.96 -15.35
N ALA A 130 -2.46 25.48 -15.53
CA ALA A 130 -1.31 25.14 -14.71
C ALA A 130 -1.42 25.62 -13.25
N ASP A 131 -2.28 26.60 -12.97
CA ASP A 131 -2.45 27.21 -11.65
C ASP A 131 -3.46 26.52 -10.74
N LEU A 132 -3.95 25.34 -11.13
CA LEU A 132 -4.78 24.54 -10.25
C LEU A 132 -3.99 24.13 -8.98
N PRO A 133 -4.57 24.35 -7.78
CA PRO A 133 -3.91 23.95 -6.54
C PRO A 133 -3.85 22.43 -6.42
N PRO A 134 -2.81 21.87 -5.74
CA PRO A 134 -2.82 20.46 -5.40
C PRO A 134 -4.05 20.08 -4.57
N GLY A 135 -4.76 19.02 -4.99
CA GLY A 135 -5.99 18.60 -4.32
C GLY A 135 -6.77 17.54 -5.07
N TYR A 136 -7.86 17.09 -4.45
CA TYR A 136 -8.86 16.23 -5.08
C TYR A 136 -10.08 17.09 -5.43
N HIS A 137 -10.20 17.38 -6.70
CA HIS A 137 -11.24 18.24 -7.25
C HIS A 137 -12.27 17.41 -7.99
N ARG A 138 -13.35 18.07 -8.46
CA ARG A 138 -14.32 17.47 -9.36
C ARG A 138 -14.28 18.20 -10.71
N LEU A 139 -14.17 17.42 -11.76
CA LEU A 139 -14.29 17.91 -13.13
C LEU A 139 -15.69 17.59 -13.63
N HIS A 140 -16.40 18.58 -14.11
CA HIS A 140 -17.76 18.49 -14.58
C HIS A 140 -17.84 18.73 -16.08
N ALA A 141 -18.78 18.05 -16.74
CA ALA A 141 -19.17 18.30 -18.13
C ALA A 141 -20.69 18.25 -18.24
N ARG A 142 -21.29 19.26 -18.89
CA ARG A 142 -22.73 19.34 -19.08
C ARG A 142 -23.06 19.61 -20.55
N THR A 143 -23.89 18.75 -21.10
CA THR A 143 -24.52 18.89 -22.40
C THR A 143 -26.00 19.25 -22.24
N ASP A 144 -26.71 19.37 -23.37
CA ASP A 144 -28.17 19.54 -23.36
C ASP A 144 -28.93 18.32 -22.78
N THR A 145 -28.31 17.16 -22.69
CA THR A 145 -28.96 15.90 -22.30
C THR A 145 -28.35 15.18 -21.10
N VAL A 146 -27.08 15.46 -20.78
CA VAL A 146 -26.31 14.73 -19.74
C VAL A 146 -25.47 15.72 -18.96
N GLU A 147 -25.45 15.54 -17.65
CA GLU A 147 -24.46 16.12 -16.75
C GLU A 147 -23.65 14.97 -16.14
N SER A 148 -22.33 15.07 -16.23
CA SER A 148 -21.38 14.08 -15.72
C SER A 148 -20.30 14.77 -14.93
N ASP A 149 -19.78 14.08 -13.93
CA ASP A 149 -18.62 14.54 -13.19
C ASP A 149 -17.61 13.39 -12.94
N THR A 150 -16.37 13.76 -12.71
CA THR A 150 -15.32 12.80 -12.39
C THR A 150 -14.31 13.38 -11.41
N THR A 151 -13.55 12.49 -10.74
CA THR A 151 -12.46 12.91 -9.87
C THR A 151 -11.32 13.51 -10.70
N LEU A 152 -10.88 14.71 -10.32
CA LEU A 152 -9.67 15.35 -10.82
C LEU A 152 -8.63 15.37 -9.71
N ILE A 153 -7.52 14.65 -9.90
CA ILE A 153 -6.39 14.60 -8.98
C ILE A 153 -5.35 15.59 -9.48
N VAL A 154 -5.10 16.65 -8.72
CA VAL A 154 -4.00 17.58 -8.99
C VAL A 154 -2.86 17.30 -8.03
N ALA A 155 -1.82 16.61 -8.51
CA ALA A 155 -0.64 16.31 -7.74
C ALA A 155 0.29 17.54 -7.62
N PRO A 156 1.07 17.68 -6.53
CA PRO A 156 2.12 18.71 -6.46
C PRO A 156 3.18 18.48 -7.53
N SER A 157 3.85 19.54 -7.97
CA SER A 157 4.93 19.46 -8.97
C SER A 157 6.09 18.59 -8.50
N ALA A 158 6.52 18.75 -7.25
CA ALA A 158 7.48 17.92 -6.56
C ALA A 158 7.35 18.13 -5.05
N LEU A 159 7.79 17.13 -4.28
CA LEU A 159 7.94 17.24 -2.82
C LEU A 159 9.23 18.00 -2.49
N ALA A 160 9.18 18.82 -1.45
CA ALA A 160 10.37 19.50 -0.96
C ALA A 160 11.27 18.48 -0.22
N PRO A 161 12.59 18.44 -0.51
CA PRO A 161 13.50 17.57 0.22
C PRO A 161 13.65 18.03 1.68
N PRO A 162 14.07 17.14 2.58
CA PRO A 162 14.43 17.51 3.94
C PRO A 162 15.50 18.60 3.93
N ARG A 163 15.40 19.58 4.84
CA ARG A 163 16.32 20.74 4.92
C ARG A 163 17.79 20.37 5.12
N ARG A 164 18.07 19.17 5.63
CA ARG A 164 19.41 18.65 5.89
C ARG A 164 19.42 17.12 5.81
N ARG A 165 20.59 16.55 5.55
CA ARG A 165 20.81 15.11 5.73
C ARG A 165 20.57 14.73 7.18
N GLN A 166 19.91 13.59 7.38
CA GLN A 166 19.58 13.05 8.69
C GLN A 166 20.01 11.58 8.74
N TRP A 167 20.28 11.10 9.94
CA TRP A 167 20.43 9.68 10.19
C TRP A 167 19.34 9.23 11.16
N GLY A 168 19.00 7.96 11.14
CA GLY A 168 17.99 7.39 12.00
C GLY A 168 18.21 5.91 12.25
N LEU A 169 17.28 5.31 12.98
CA LEU A 169 17.27 3.89 13.25
C LEU A 169 16.23 3.21 12.36
N ALA A 170 16.56 2.03 11.80
CA ALA A 170 15.59 1.11 11.25
C ALA A 170 15.36 0.00 12.29
N THR A 171 14.11 -0.23 12.66
CA THR A 171 13.80 -1.16 13.75
C THR A 171 12.56 -2.00 13.47
N GLN A 172 12.61 -3.24 13.94
CA GLN A 172 11.44 -4.12 14.01
C GLN A 172 10.76 -3.88 15.37
N LEU A 173 9.71 -3.07 15.41
CA LEU A 173 9.08 -2.62 16.66
C LEU A 173 8.69 -3.81 17.57
N TYR A 174 8.20 -4.90 17.00
CA TYR A 174 7.83 -6.08 17.77
C TYR A 174 8.99 -6.68 18.59
N SER A 175 10.25 -6.39 18.25
CA SER A 175 11.45 -6.83 18.98
C SER A 175 12.03 -5.79 19.95
N VAL A 176 11.56 -4.53 19.89
CA VAL A 176 11.99 -3.44 20.79
C VAL A 176 11.19 -3.51 22.08
N THR A 177 11.73 -4.15 23.09
CA THR A 177 11.02 -4.41 24.35
C THR A 177 11.66 -3.74 25.55
N SER A 178 10.83 -3.36 26.52
CA SER A 178 11.20 -2.88 27.85
C SER A 178 10.63 -3.84 28.92
N GLU A 179 10.91 -3.53 30.19
CA GLU A 179 10.30 -4.26 31.30
C GLU A 179 8.78 -4.07 31.40
N GLN A 180 8.25 -3.06 30.71
CA GLN A 180 6.83 -2.73 30.71
C GLN A 180 6.08 -3.27 29.49
N SER A 181 6.77 -3.88 28.53
CA SER A 181 6.17 -4.45 27.34
C SER A 181 5.31 -5.68 27.65
N TRP A 182 4.30 -5.92 26.83
CA TRP A 182 3.36 -7.05 26.94
C TRP A 182 3.79 -8.24 26.06
N GLY A 183 5.07 -8.64 26.18
CA GLY A 183 5.62 -9.79 25.43
C GLY A 183 6.14 -9.44 24.03
N THR A 184 5.78 -8.29 23.52
CA THR A 184 6.27 -7.70 22.26
C THR A 184 6.45 -6.20 22.46
N GLY A 185 7.27 -5.55 21.64
CA GLY A 185 7.39 -4.09 21.65
C GLY A 185 6.08 -3.42 21.22
N ASP A 186 5.87 -2.20 21.68
CA ASP A 186 4.65 -1.43 21.45
C ASP A 186 4.92 0.06 21.21
N LEU A 187 3.86 0.86 21.02
CA LEU A 187 3.98 2.28 20.67
C LEU A 187 4.59 3.15 21.78
N THR A 188 4.55 2.71 23.04
CA THR A 188 5.29 3.39 24.11
C THR A 188 6.79 3.06 24.03
N ASP A 189 7.15 1.81 23.75
CA ASP A 189 8.55 1.43 23.53
C ASP A 189 9.13 2.18 22.32
N LEU A 190 8.34 2.37 21.25
CA LEU A 190 8.71 3.21 20.10
C LEU A 190 8.93 4.67 20.51
N THR A 191 8.02 5.22 21.29
CA THR A 191 8.12 6.60 21.79
C THR A 191 9.38 6.80 22.63
N ASP A 192 9.67 5.89 23.54
CA ASP A 192 10.85 5.95 24.39
C ASP A 192 12.14 5.84 23.58
N LEU A 193 12.18 4.93 22.58
CA LEU A 193 13.31 4.80 21.66
C LEU A 193 13.52 6.08 20.84
N ALA A 194 12.43 6.70 20.35
CA ALA A 194 12.49 7.95 19.60
C ALA A 194 13.04 9.10 20.44
N VAL A 195 12.48 9.30 21.63
CA VAL A 195 12.92 10.35 22.56
C VAL A 195 14.40 10.15 22.94
N TRP A 196 14.80 8.91 23.28
CA TRP A 196 16.17 8.60 23.66
C TRP A 196 17.15 8.82 22.50
N SER A 197 16.87 8.30 21.31
CA SER A 197 17.78 8.41 20.17
C SER A 197 17.89 9.84 19.65
N ALA A 198 16.81 10.63 19.68
CA ALA A 198 16.85 12.04 19.36
C ALA A 198 17.68 12.84 20.38
N ALA A 199 17.32 12.76 21.66
CA ALA A 199 17.91 13.59 22.71
C ALA A 199 19.39 13.25 23.00
N ARG A 200 19.77 11.98 22.90
CA ARG A 200 21.14 11.54 23.22
C ARG A 200 22.06 11.45 22.02
N HIS A 201 21.51 11.16 20.83
CA HIS A 201 22.31 10.84 19.66
C HIS A 201 21.98 11.71 18.45
N GLY A 202 20.95 12.57 18.51
CA GLY A 202 20.59 13.45 17.41
C GLY A 202 19.99 12.70 16.21
N ALA A 203 19.35 11.55 16.44
CA ALA A 203 18.63 10.84 15.38
C ALA A 203 17.47 11.71 14.85
N GLY A 204 17.31 11.75 13.54
CA GLY A 204 16.29 12.54 12.86
C GLY A 204 15.01 11.77 12.56
N PHE A 205 15.05 10.44 12.61
CA PHE A 205 13.90 9.58 12.36
C PHE A 205 14.06 8.18 12.95
N ILE A 206 12.95 7.45 13.06
CA ILE A 206 12.93 5.99 13.22
C ILE A 206 12.05 5.40 12.11
N LEU A 207 12.64 4.54 11.28
CA LEU A 207 11.90 3.69 10.36
C LEU A 207 11.45 2.43 11.10
N VAL A 208 10.16 2.16 11.12
CA VAL A 208 9.57 0.96 11.72
C VAL A 208 9.15 -0.04 10.63
N ASN A 209 9.04 -1.32 10.99
CA ASN A 209 8.37 -2.31 10.16
C ASN A 209 6.91 -1.92 9.89
N PRO A 210 6.21 -2.49 8.88
CA PRO A 210 4.78 -2.28 8.71
C PRO A 210 4.01 -2.52 10.01
N LEU A 211 3.25 -1.52 10.46
CA LEU A 211 2.42 -1.60 11.66
C LEU A 211 1.00 -2.09 11.34
N HIS A 212 0.77 -2.51 10.12
CA HIS A 212 -0.51 -2.94 9.58
C HIS A 212 -1.20 -4.02 10.41
N ALA A 213 -2.54 -4.05 10.32
CA ALA A 213 -3.36 -4.97 11.09
C ALA A 213 -3.08 -6.44 10.72
N ALA A 214 -3.00 -7.28 11.74
CA ALA A 214 -2.98 -8.73 11.60
C ALA A 214 -4.36 -9.32 11.97
N THR A 215 -4.59 -10.59 11.61
CA THR A 215 -5.80 -11.31 12.02
C THR A 215 -5.97 -11.27 13.54
N PRO A 216 -7.21 -11.07 14.06
CA PRO A 216 -7.47 -11.06 15.50
C PRO A 216 -7.50 -12.44 16.12
N VAL A 217 -7.45 -13.52 15.33
CA VAL A 217 -7.52 -14.92 15.77
C VAL A 217 -6.20 -15.64 15.53
N ALA A 218 -5.92 -16.62 16.39
CA ALA A 218 -4.71 -17.44 16.29
C ALA A 218 -4.88 -18.55 15.21
N PRO A 219 -3.80 -18.93 14.52
CA PRO A 219 -2.44 -18.40 14.64
C PRO A 219 -2.30 -17.04 13.96
N MET A 220 -1.67 -16.08 14.63
CA MET A 220 -1.40 -14.77 14.05
C MET A 220 -0.23 -14.86 13.07
N GLU A 221 -0.41 -14.29 11.87
CA GLU A 221 0.64 -14.19 10.87
C GLU A 221 1.89 -13.50 11.44
N PRO A 222 3.06 -14.14 11.38
CA PRO A 222 4.29 -13.57 11.91
C PRO A 222 4.87 -12.45 11.05
N SER A 223 4.63 -12.46 9.74
CA SER A 223 5.14 -11.46 8.82
C SER A 223 4.30 -10.19 8.82
N PRO A 224 4.87 -9.02 9.12
CA PRO A 224 4.15 -7.76 9.00
C PRO A 224 3.88 -7.34 7.55
N TYR A 225 4.49 -8.03 6.58
CA TYR A 225 4.34 -7.77 5.14
C TYR A 225 3.20 -8.56 4.50
N LEU A 226 2.52 -9.44 5.26
CA LEU A 226 1.28 -10.11 4.85
C LEU A 226 0.15 -9.72 5.83
N PRO A 227 -0.26 -8.44 5.85
CA PRO A 227 -1.27 -7.97 6.79
C PRO A 227 -2.68 -8.30 6.33
N THR A 228 -3.61 -8.39 7.29
CA THR A 228 -5.03 -8.52 6.98
C THR A 228 -5.65 -7.21 6.46
N SER A 229 -5.08 -6.06 6.85
CA SER A 229 -5.42 -4.73 6.30
C SER A 229 -4.22 -3.81 6.38
N ARG A 230 -3.99 -3.02 5.32
CA ARG A 230 -2.96 -1.97 5.30
C ARG A 230 -3.47 -0.62 5.80
N ARG A 231 -4.78 -0.43 5.87
CA ARG A 231 -5.41 0.82 6.33
C ARG A 231 -5.48 0.95 7.84
N PHE A 232 -5.47 -0.20 8.54
CA PHE A 232 -5.59 -0.29 9.99
C PHE A 232 -4.32 -0.85 10.62
N VAL A 233 -4.21 -0.70 11.95
CA VAL A 233 -2.99 -0.97 12.70
C VAL A 233 -3.19 -2.17 13.62
N ASN A 234 -2.12 -2.96 13.80
CA ASN A 234 -2.14 -4.16 14.63
C ASN A 234 -2.25 -3.79 16.12
N PRO A 235 -3.32 -4.21 16.82
CA PRO A 235 -3.53 -3.88 18.23
C PRO A 235 -2.50 -4.52 19.19
N LEU A 236 -1.65 -5.42 18.72
CA LEU A 236 -0.47 -5.85 19.47
C LEU A 236 0.47 -4.69 19.84
N TYR A 237 0.47 -3.60 19.06
CA TYR A 237 1.31 -2.44 19.35
C TYR A 237 0.71 -1.47 20.39
N LEU A 238 -0.52 -1.70 20.89
CA LEU A 238 -1.07 -0.89 21.98
C LEU A 238 -0.31 -1.11 23.30
N ARG A 239 0.00 -0.02 24.00
CA ARG A 239 0.35 -0.04 25.42
C ARG A 239 -0.93 0.13 26.23
N VAL A 240 -1.32 -0.92 26.97
CA VAL A 240 -2.59 -0.94 27.73
C VAL A 240 -2.63 0.18 28.79
N GLU A 241 -1.52 0.40 29.48
CA GLU A 241 -1.38 1.41 30.53
C GLU A 241 -1.40 2.86 30.01
N ALA A 242 -1.17 3.07 28.72
CA ALA A 242 -1.21 4.39 28.09
C ALA A 242 -2.63 4.82 27.68
N ILE A 243 -3.62 3.96 27.84
CA ILE A 243 -5.03 4.29 27.58
C ILE A 243 -5.59 5.02 28.81
N ASP A 244 -6.21 6.19 28.61
CA ASP A 244 -6.69 7.04 29.70
C ASP A 244 -7.60 6.31 30.69
N GLU A 245 -8.51 5.47 30.18
CA GLU A 245 -9.46 4.70 30.99
C GLU A 245 -8.77 3.66 31.88
N TYR A 246 -7.54 3.23 31.56
CA TYR A 246 -6.76 2.31 32.42
C TYR A 246 -6.56 2.85 33.84
N ALA A 247 -6.36 4.16 33.99
CA ALA A 247 -6.19 4.80 35.29
C ALA A 247 -7.41 4.66 36.20
N GLN A 248 -8.60 4.42 35.65
CA GLN A 248 -9.87 4.27 36.37
C GLN A 248 -10.19 2.83 36.77
N LEU A 249 -9.39 1.84 36.31
CA LEU A 249 -9.59 0.45 36.69
C LEU A 249 -9.39 0.25 38.20
N ARG A 250 -10.39 -0.36 38.85
CA ARG A 250 -10.34 -0.65 40.29
C ARG A 250 -9.31 -1.71 40.68
N ARG A 251 -9.06 -2.70 39.80
CA ARG A 251 -8.16 -3.84 40.05
C ARG A 251 -7.08 -3.95 38.97
N ARG A 252 -6.01 -3.18 39.10
CA ARG A 252 -4.86 -3.19 38.18
C ARG A 252 -3.79 -4.24 38.51
N GLY A 253 -3.81 -4.78 39.75
CA GLY A 253 -2.82 -5.78 40.22
C GLY A 253 -2.76 -7.05 39.34
N PRO A 254 -3.89 -7.70 39.04
CA PRO A 254 -3.91 -8.89 38.16
C PRO A 254 -3.34 -8.61 36.76
N LEU A 255 -3.63 -7.43 36.17
CA LEU A 255 -3.11 -7.06 34.85
C LEU A 255 -1.60 -6.85 34.87
N ARG A 256 -1.07 -6.17 35.90
CA ARG A 256 0.38 -6.01 36.09
C ARG A 256 1.10 -7.35 36.25
N LYS A 257 0.49 -8.28 36.99
CA LYS A 257 1.02 -9.64 37.15
C LYS A 257 1.04 -10.38 35.82
N ALA A 258 -0.07 -10.38 35.08
CA ALA A 258 -0.17 -11.03 33.76
C ALA A 258 0.85 -10.47 32.76
N ARG A 259 1.03 -9.14 32.73
CA ARG A 259 2.09 -8.50 31.91
C ARG A 259 3.48 -8.97 32.33
N ALA A 260 3.81 -8.96 33.63
CA ALA A 260 5.12 -9.37 34.13
C ALA A 260 5.43 -10.84 33.79
N GLU A 261 4.45 -11.74 33.92
CA GLU A 261 4.57 -13.15 33.54
C GLU A 261 4.82 -13.31 32.04
N LEU A 262 4.10 -12.55 31.20
CA LEU A 262 4.27 -12.56 29.76
C LEU A 262 5.66 -12.03 29.35
N ALA A 263 6.12 -10.92 29.93
CA ALA A 263 7.44 -10.37 29.71
C ALA A 263 8.56 -11.33 30.16
N ALA A 264 8.38 -12.02 31.29
CA ALA A 264 9.33 -13.03 31.77
C ALA A 264 9.39 -14.25 30.82
N ARG A 265 8.24 -14.66 30.26
CA ARG A 265 8.16 -15.75 29.28
C ARG A 265 8.87 -15.35 27.98
N ALA A 266 8.62 -14.14 27.46
CA ALA A 266 9.25 -13.63 26.26
C ALA A 266 10.79 -13.62 26.35
N ARG A 267 11.35 -13.21 27.49
CA ARG A 267 12.81 -13.22 27.74
C ARG A 267 13.45 -14.62 27.75
N ARG A 268 12.68 -15.67 28.01
CA ARG A 268 13.17 -17.07 28.08
C ARG A 268 13.05 -17.83 26.77
N ARG A 269 12.28 -17.31 25.80
CA ARG A 269 12.02 -17.97 24.50
C ARG A 269 12.95 -17.39 23.41
N HIS A 270 13.36 -18.26 22.51
CA HIS A 270 13.90 -17.85 21.24
C HIS A 270 12.73 -17.58 20.27
N GLY A 271 12.26 -16.35 20.22
CA GLY A 271 11.17 -15.93 19.34
C GLY A 271 9.97 -15.31 20.07
N ILE A 272 9.16 -14.60 19.32
CA ILE A 272 7.99 -13.85 19.78
C ILE A 272 6.76 -14.73 19.69
N ASP A 273 6.06 -14.91 20.82
CA ASP A 273 4.79 -15.65 20.90
C ASP A 273 3.64 -14.64 20.78
N ARG A 274 3.26 -14.32 19.54
CA ARG A 274 2.21 -13.34 19.24
C ARG A 274 0.85 -13.76 19.75
N ASP A 275 0.52 -15.03 19.62
CA ASP A 275 -0.76 -15.58 20.08
C ASP A 275 -0.95 -15.45 21.58
N ALA A 276 0.08 -15.85 22.37
CA ALA A 276 0.04 -15.69 23.81
C ALA A 276 0.02 -14.20 24.23
N ALA A 277 0.79 -13.35 23.54
CA ALA A 277 0.80 -11.93 23.79
C ALA A 277 -0.57 -11.30 23.52
N TRP A 278 -1.17 -11.61 22.36
CA TRP A 278 -2.49 -11.11 22.00
C TRP A 278 -3.58 -11.58 22.94
N LYS A 279 -3.63 -12.86 23.26
CA LYS A 279 -4.61 -13.42 24.19
C LYS A 279 -4.64 -12.68 25.53
N VAL A 280 -3.47 -12.43 26.13
CA VAL A 280 -3.37 -11.76 27.42
C VAL A 280 -3.69 -10.26 27.30
N LYS A 281 -3.15 -9.59 26.26
CA LYS A 281 -3.36 -8.18 26.00
C LYS A 281 -4.81 -7.87 25.66
N ARG A 282 -5.45 -8.68 24.80
CA ARG A 282 -6.88 -8.55 24.45
C ARG A 282 -7.77 -8.61 25.69
N ALA A 283 -7.54 -9.57 26.59
CA ALA A 283 -8.30 -9.68 27.84
C ALA A 283 -8.12 -8.45 28.74
N ALA A 284 -6.95 -7.82 28.74
CA ALA A 284 -6.71 -6.57 29.47
C ALA A 284 -7.42 -5.39 28.79
N LEU A 285 -7.32 -5.25 27.46
CA LEU A 285 -7.97 -4.21 26.66
C LEU A 285 -9.49 -4.26 26.79
N GLN A 286 -10.10 -5.45 26.83
CA GLN A 286 -11.53 -5.62 27.09
C GLN A 286 -11.97 -5.11 28.49
N GLN A 287 -11.11 -5.21 29.50
CA GLN A 287 -11.40 -4.64 30.80
C GLN A 287 -11.35 -3.11 30.77
N VAL A 288 -10.40 -2.53 30.04
CA VAL A 288 -10.28 -1.07 29.88
C VAL A 288 -11.45 -0.54 29.05
N TYR A 289 -11.82 -1.20 27.96
CA TYR A 289 -12.96 -0.84 27.09
C TYR A 289 -14.28 -0.69 27.87
N ARG A 290 -14.50 -1.54 28.89
CA ARG A 290 -15.72 -1.50 29.73
C ARG A 290 -15.73 -0.37 30.73
N VAL A 291 -14.65 0.37 30.91
CA VAL A 291 -14.62 1.56 31.77
C VAL A 291 -15.37 2.69 31.08
N PRO A 292 -16.35 3.33 31.74
CA PRO A 292 -17.06 4.46 31.15
C PRO A 292 -16.11 5.58 30.76
N ARG A 293 -16.21 6.05 29.54
CA ARG A 293 -15.47 7.21 29.03
C ARG A 293 -16.07 8.50 29.57
N SER A 294 -15.26 9.55 29.66
CA SER A 294 -15.79 10.91 29.90
C SER A 294 -16.50 11.43 28.63
N ALA A 295 -17.38 12.42 28.80
CA ALA A 295 -18.08 13.04 27.67
C ALA A 295 -17.11 13.57 26.58
N GLY A 296 -15.95 14.11 26.96
CA GLY A 296 -14.92 14.55 26.01
C GLY A 296 -14.32 13.39 25.23
N ARG A 297 -14.06 12.25 25.88
CA ARG A 297 -13.57 11.03 25.23
C ARG A 297 -14.62 10.40 24.29
N ASP A 298 -15.90 10.44 24.69
CA ASP A 298 -16.99 9.97 23.80
C ASP A 298 -17.11 10.84 22.54
N LEU A 299 -16.99 12.17 22.67
CA LEU A 299 -16.96 13.07 21.50
C LEU A 299 -15.75 12.82 20.61
N ALA A 300 -14.56 12.62 21.17
CA ALA A 300 -13.36 12.29 20.40
C ALA A 300 -13.51 10.96 19.66
N TYR A 301 -14.06 9.95 20.31
CA TYR A 301 -14.35 8.66 19.68
C TYR A 301 -15.38 8.76 18.56
N ALA A 302 -16.45 9.53 18.77
CA ALA A 302 -17.45 9.78 17.73
C ALA A 302 -16.85 10.51 16.52
N ALA A 303 -15.97 11.49 16.75
CA ALA A 303 -15.25 12.20 15.67
C ALA A 303 -14.31 11.25 14.90
N PHE A 304 -13.59 10.36 15.59
CA PHE A 304 -12.77 9.33 14.96
C PHE A 304 -13.62 8.42 14.06
N ARG A 305 -14.74 7.88 14.58
CA ARG A 305 -15.65 7.03 13.80
C ARG A 305 -16.21 7.75 12.56
N ALA A 306 -16.59 9.01 12.70
CA ALA A 306 -17.11 9.81 11.59
C ALA A 306 -16.03 10.05 10.51
N ARG A 307 -14.77 10.24 10.90
CA ARG A 307 -13.64 10.42 10.00
C ARG A 307 -13.30 9.15 9.22
N GLU A 308 -13.24 8.01 9.89
CA GLU A 308 -12.88 6.73 9.28
C GLU A 308 -14.04 6.13 8.46
N GLY A 309 -15.28 6.41 8.84
CA GLY A 309 -16.49 6.05 8.11
C GLY A 309 -16.66 4.56 7.90
N ARG A 310 -17.17 4.20 6.72
CA ARG A 310 -17.49 2.82 6.33
C ARG A 310 -16.29 1.89 6.40
N SER A 311 -15.10 2.35 6.01
CA SER A 311 -13.88 1.53 6.03
C SER A 311 -13.58 0.94 7.41
N LEU A 312 -13.80 1.74 8.48
CA LEU A 312 -13.65 1.28 9.86
C LEU A 312 -14.76 0.28 10.26
N ASP A 313 -15.98 0.53 9.81
CA ASP A 313 -17.11 -0.36 10.09
C ASP A 313 -16.92 -1.72 9.42
N ASP A 314 -16.50 -1.76 8.16
CA ASP A 314 -16.21 -2.99 7.42
C ASP A 314 -15.05 -3.77 8.07
N PHE A 315 -13.95 -3.09 8.41
CA PHE A 315 -12.81 -3.73 9.10
C PHE A 315 -13.20 -4.31 10.45
N ALA A 316 -13.91 -3.55 11.28
CA ALA A 316 -14.33 -3.99 12.61
C ALA A 316 -15.34 -5.15 12.54
N THR A 317 -16.24 -5.12 11.54
CA THR A 317 -17.20 -6.20 11.28
C THR A 317 -16.48 -7.45 10.82
N TRP A 318 -15.51 -7.34 9.89
CA TRP A 318 -14.67 -8.48 9.50
C TRP A 318 -13.94 -9.09 10.70
N CYS A 319 -13.36 -8.27 11.59
CA CYS A 319 -12.70 -8.77 12.79
C CYS A 319 -13.66 -9.58 13.69
N ALA A 320 -14.89 -9.10 13.90
CA ALA A 320 -15.89 -9.79 14.68
C ALA A 320 -16.37 -11.10 13.99
N LEU A 321 -16.55 -11.06 12.67
CA LEU A 321 -16.87 -12.26 11.87
C LEU A 321 -15.75 -13.30 11.95
N ALA A 322 -14.48 -12.87 11.82
CA ALA A 322 -13.33 -13.76 11.93
C ALA A 322 -13.23 -14.43 13.31
N GLU A 323 -13.58 -13.74 14.38
CA GLU A 323 -13.63 -14.33 15.74
C GLU A 323 -14.71 -15.41 15.88
N VAL A 324 -15.77 -15.36 15.09
CA VAL A 324 -16.87 -16.36 15.12
C VAL A 324 -16.66 -17.48 14.11
N HIS A 325 -16.22 -17.16 12.90
CA HIS A 325 -16.18 -18.08 11.75
C HIS A 325 -14.77 -18.52 11.35
N GLY A 326 -13.70 -17.91 11.94
CA GLY A 326 -12.31 -18.13 11.53
C GLY A 326 -11.83 -17.06 10.54
N PRO A 327 -10.50 -17.00 10.28
CA PRO A 327 -9.90 -15.92 9.51
C PRO A 327 -10.13 -16.01 7.99
N ASP A 328 -10.39 -17.19 7.47
CA ASP A 328 -10.65 -17.45 6.04
C ASP A 328 -12.11 -17.13 5.70
N TRP A 329 -12.35 -15.94 5.15
CA TRP A 329 -13.68 -15.49 4.76
C TRP A 329 -14.28 -16.27 3.57
N HIS A 330 -13.45 -16.96 2.78
CA HIS A 330 -13.94 -17.82 1.69
C HIS A 330 -14.67 -19.07 2.22
N ALA A 331 -14.34 -19.48 3.46
CA ALA A 331 -15.00 -20.59 4.14
C ALA A 331 -16.25 -20.16 4.94
N TRP A 332 -16.57 -18.87 5.00
CA TRP A 332 -17.77 -18.37 5.72
C TRP A 332 -19.07 -18.74 4.97
N PRO A 333 -20.23 -18.67 5.64
CA PRO A 333 -21.51 -18.73 4.96
C PRO A 333 -21.57 -17.72 3.81
N GLU A 334 -22.08 -18.14 2.65
CA GLU A 334 -22.11 -17.33 1.42
C GLU A 334 -22.69 -15.91 1.64
N THR A 335 -23.69 -15.80 2.52
CA THR A 335 -24.33 -14.52 2.88
C THR A 335 -23.44 -13.57 3.69
N LEU A 336 -22.26 -14.04 4.16
CA LEU A 336 -21.28 -13.24 4.92
C LEU A 336 -19.99 -12.96 4.13
N THR A 337 -19.88 -13.50 2.93
CA THR A 337 -18.65 -13.36 2.11
C THR A 337 -18.49 -12.00 1.43
N HIS A 338 -19.49 -11.14 1.46
CA HIS A 338 -19.43 -9.80 0.86
C HIS A 338 -19.98 -8.74 1.83
N PRO A 339 -19.28 -7.61 2.04
CA PRO A 339 -19.66 -6.60 3.04
C PRO A 339 -21.04 -5.96 2.79
N ASP A 340 -21.52 -5.91 1.54
CA ASP A 340 -22.80 -5.32 1.17
C ASP A 340 -24.01 -6.26 1.38
N ASN A 341 -23.77 -7.51 1.76
CA ASN A 341 -24.86 -8.43 2.04
C ASN A 341 -25.67 -7.98 3.26
N PRO A 342 -27.00 -7.97 3.21
CA PRO A 342 -27.85 -7.56 4.34
C PRO A 342 -27.59 -8.35 5.63
N GLU A 343 -27.19 -9.62 5.52
CA GLU A 343 -26.86 -10.51 6.64
C GLU A 343 -25.60 -10.05 7.38
N VAL A 344 -24.65 -9.40 6.70
CA VAL A 344 -23.47 -8.77 7.32
C VAL A 344 -23.91 -7.61 8.21
N ALA A 345 -24.81 -6.76 7.73
CA ALA A 345 -25.38 -5.68 8.55
C ALA A 345 -26.17 -6.22 9.75
N ALA A 346 -26.93 -7.30 9.54
CA ALA A 346 -27.67 -7.96 10.62
C ALA A 346 -26.72 -8.57 11.66
N PHE A 347 -25.63 -9.22 11.23
CA PHE A 347 -24.57 -9.73 12.10
C PHE A 347 -23.93 -8.58 12.91
N ALA A 348 -23.53 -7.50 12.26
CA ALA A 348 -22.91 -6.36 12.92
C ALA A 348 -23.83 -5.76 14.00
N ALA A 349 -25.13 -5.65 13.72
CA ALA A 349 -26.13 -5.18 14.69
C ALA A 349 -26.29 -6.15 15.88
N ALA A 350 -26.29 -7.46 15.63
CA ALA A 350 -26.40 -8.49 16.68
C ALA A 350 -25.13 -8.58 17.56
N HIS A 351 -23.96 -8.24 17.00
CA HIS A 351 -22.65 -8.27 17.64
C HIS A 351 -22.03 -6.88 17.86
N GLU A 352 -22.87 -5.83 17.99
CA GLU A 352 -22.42 -4.43 18.07
C GLU A 352 -21.32 -4.20 19.11
N ALA A 353 -21.35 -4.88 20.26
CA ALA A 353 -20.33 -4.72 21.30
C ALA A 353 -18.96 -5.26 20.87
N ASP A 354 -18.92 -6.31 20.08
CA ASP A 354 -17.66 -6.89 19.57
C ASP A 354 -17.13 -6.03 18.42
N VAL A 355 -18.00 -5.60 17.51
CA VAL A 355 -17.64 -4.68 16.42
C VAL A 355 -17.15 -3.35 16.98
N ASP A 356 -17.86 -2.76 17.96
CA ASP A 356 -17.45 -1.51 18.59
C ASP A 356 -16.12 -1.64 19.35
N PHE A 357 -15.83 -2.80 19.94
CA PHE A 357 -14.53 -3.07 20.55
C PHE A 357 -13.39 -2.97 19.53
N HIS A 358 -13.54 -3.52 18.32
CA HIS A 358 -12.54 -3.41 17.26
C HIS A 358 -12.39 -1.97 16.74
N ARG A 359 -13.49 -1.20 16.60
CA ARG A 359 -13.44 0.25 16.29
C ARG A 359 -12.68 1.01 17.38
N TRP A 360 -12.95 0.73 18.64
CA TRP A 360 -12.30 1.36 19.77
C TRP A 360 -10.81 1.05 19.83
N LEU A 361 -10.37 -0.18 19.50
CA LEU A 361 -8.95 -0.53 19.39
C LEU A 361 -8.22 0.35 18.38
N GLN A 362 -8.81 0.59 17.21
CA GLN A 362 -8.23 1.45 16.18
C GLN A 362 -8.15 2.92 16.64
N TRP A 363 -9.14 3.39 17.37
CA TRP A 363 -9.06 4.72 17.97
C TRP A 363 -7.93 4.85 18.99
N GLN A 364 -7.69 3.85 19.84
CA GLN A 364 -6.58 3.86 20.78
C GLN A 364 -5.21 3.83 20.08
N LEU A 365 -5.13 3.14 18.95
CA LEU A 365 -3.92 3.13 18.11
C LEU A 365 -3.67 4.51 17.47
N ASP A 366 -4.72 5.15 16.97
CA ASP A 366 -4.66 6.53 16.43
C ASP A 366 -4.14 7.53 17.48
N ASP A 367 -4.63 7.46 18.72
CA ASP A 367 -4.17 8.28 19.85
C ASP A 367 -2.68 8.03 20.17
N GLN A 368 -2.27 6.76 20.24
CA GLN A 368 -0.89 6.41 20.62
C GLN A 368 0.10 6.69 19.49
N LEU A 369 -0.28 6.51 18.21
CA LEU A 369 0.54 6.90 17.06
C LEU A 369 0.73 8.41 16.99
N THR A 370 -0.35 9.18 17.19
CA THR A 370 -0.28 10.64 17.28
C THR A 370 0.70 11.08 18.37
N THR A 371 0.62 10.44 19.54
CA THR A 371 1.52 10.71 20.66
C THR A 371 2.96 10.37 20.32
N ALA A 372 3.21 9.22 19.70
CA ALA A 372 4.56 8.79 19.34
C ALA A 372 5.22 9.78 18.36
N GLN A 373 4.52 10.18 17.30
CA GLN A 373 5.03 11.17 16.34
C GLN A 373 5.26 12.54 17.01
N ALA A 374 4.32 13.01 17.81
CA ALA A 374 4.44 14.30 18.50
C ALA A 374 5.65 14.31 19.47
N ARG A 375 5.85 13.24 20.24
CA ARG A 375 6.98 13.12 21.18
C ARG A 375 8.32 13.01 20.46
N ALA A 376 8.37 12.28 19.35
CA ALA A 376 9.56 12.17 18.52
C ALA A 376 10.01 13.54 17.99
N THR A 377 9.11 14.31 17.41
CA THR A 377 9.40 15.66 16.87
C THR A 377 9.71 16.67 17.96
N GLN A 378 8.99 16.66 19.08
CA GLN A 378 9.28 17.50 20.25
C GLN A 378 10.66 17.23 20.86
N SER A 379 11.19 16.02 20.72
CA SER A 379 12.51 15.62 21.19
C SER A 379 13.64 15.98 20.22
N GLY A 380 13.32 16.61 19.08
CA GLY A 380 14.28 17.12 18.12
C GLY A 380 14.44 16.29 16.85
N MET A 381 13.68 15.25 16.64
CA MET A 381 13.65 14.54 15.35
C MET A 381 13.08 15.45 14.25
N GLY A 382 13.79 15.56 13.15
CA GLY A 382 13.34 16.38 12.02
C GLY A 382 12.19 15.74 11.25
N LEU A 383 12.12 14.41 11.18
CA LEU A 383 11.04 13.64 10.56
C LEU A 383 10.16 12.93 11.60
N GLY A 384 10.76 12.39 12.67
CA GLY A 384 10.02 11.59 13.63
C GLY A 384 9.90 10.13 13.20
N ILE A 385 8.68 9.59 13.20
CA ILE A 385 8.43 8.20 12.81
C ILE A 385 8.26 8.11 11.30
N MET A 386 8.95 7.17 10.69
CA MET A 386 8.78 6.78 9.29
C MET A 386 8.12 5.41 9.25
N HIS A 387 6.94 5.34 8.65
CA HIS A 387 6.21 4.09 8.48
C HIS A 387 6.70 3.30 7.27
N ASP A 388 6.45 2.01 7.27
CA ASP A 388 6.68 1.13 6.12
C ASP A 388 5.34 0.65 5.57
N LEU A 389 5.12 0.79 4.26
CA LEU A 389 3.90 0.37 3.57
C LEU A 389 4.18 -0.91 2.79
N ALA A 390 3.54 -2.01 3.19
CA ALA A 390 3.63 -3.30 2.53
C ALA A 390 3.01 -3.28 1.11
N VAL A 391 3.48 -4.17 0.23
CA VAL A 391 3.03 -4.26 -1.18
C VAL A 391 1.53 -4.57 -1.28
N GLY A 392 1.05 -5.56 -0.54
CA GLY A 392 -0.32 -6.04 -0.61
C GLY A 392 -0.84 -6.54 0.73
N VAL A 393 -1.88 -7.34 0.69
CA VAL A 393 -2.60 -7.87 1.86
C VAL A 393 -2.77 -9.38 1.75
N ASP A 394 -3.07 -10.01 2.87
CA ASP A 394 -3.51 -11.40 2.94
C ASP A 394 -4.80 -11.58 2.11
N PRO A 395 -4.86 -12.57 1.18
CA PRO A 395 -6.07 -12.86 0.42
C PRO A 395 -7.28 -13.22 1.29
N ASP A 396 -7.03 -13.77 2.49
CA ASP A 396 -8.08 -14.11 3.45
C ASP A 396 -8.39 -12.95 4.40
N GLY A 397 -7.70 -11.80 4.25
CA GLY A 397 -7.75 -10.67 5.15
C GLY A 397 -8.93 -9.71 4.94
N ALA A 398 -9.03 -8.75 5.86
CA ALA A 398 -10.11 -7.76 5.91
C ALA A 398 -10.15 -6.86 4.66
N ASP A 399 -9.00 -6.41 4.16
CA ASP A 399 -8.98 -5.57 2.95
C ASP A 399 -9.37 -6.40 1.71
N ALA A 400 -8.97 -7.68 1.63
CA ALA A 400 -9.38 -8.56 0.54
C ALA A 400 -10.89 -8.81 0.54
N TRP A 401 -11.50 -8.97 1.72
CA TRP A 401 -12.95 -9.10 1.88
C TRP A 401 -13.70 -7.78 1.58
N ALA A 402 -13.20 -6.65 2.06
CA ALA A 402 -13.88 -5.37 1.91
C ALA A 402 -13.72 -4.74 0.51
N LEU A 403 -12.64 -5.08 -0.21
CA LEU A 403 -12.24 -4.45 -1.47
C LEU A 403 -12.29 -5.43 -2.65
N GLN A 404 -13.18 -6.41 -2.62
CA GLN A 404 -13.30 -7.47 -3.63
C GLN A 404 -13.46 -6.94 -5.06
N ASP A 405 -14.09 -5.77 -5.23
CA ASP A 405 -14.35 -5.19 -6.55
C ASP A 405 -13.09 -4.55 -7.16
N VAL A 406 -12.12 -4.16 -6.33
CA VAL A 406 -10.90 -3.45 -6.78
C VAL A 406 -9.63 -4.29 -6.67
N LEU A 407 -9.71 -5.49 -6.10
CA LEU A 407 -8.62 -6.47 -6.05
C LEU A 407 -8.86 -7.58 -7.09
N ALA A 408 -7.79 -8.03 -7.77
CA ALA A 408 -7.88 -9.08 -8.75
C ALA A 408 -7.94 -10.46 -8.07
N ARG A 409 -8.77 -11.36 -8.61
CA ARG A 409 -8.90 -12.75 -8.16
C ARG A 409 -8.29 -13.70 -9.22
N GLY A 410 -7.84 -14.88 -8.78
CA GLY A 410 -7.23 -15.88 -9.65
C GLY A 410 -5.80 -15.54 -10.09
N VAL A 411 -5.21 -14.52 -9.51
CA VAL A 411 -3.82 -14.12 -9.68
C VAL A 411 -3.24 -13.63 -8.36
N THR A 412 -1.92 -13.70 -8.25
CA THR A 412 -1.17 -13.17 -7.11
C THR A 412 -0.05 -12.24 -7.57
N ALA A 413 0.32 -11.29 -6.72
CA ALA A 413 1.49 -10.44 -6.93
C ALA A 413 2.78 -11.19 -6.62
N GLY A 414 3.85 -10.84 -7.30
CA GLY A 414 5.17 -11.40 -7.07
C GLY A 414 6.26 -10.66 -7.84
N ALA A 415 7.36 -11.35 -8.09
CA ALA A 415 8.47 -10.87 -8.90
C ALA A 415 9.00 -11.98 -9.82
N PRO A 416 9.43 -11.64 -11.06
CA PRO A 416 10.11 -12.60 -11.93
C PRO A 416 11.46 -13.01 -11.33
N PRO A 417 12.09 -14.08 -11.86
CA PRO A 417 13.46 -14.43 -11.51
C PRO A 417 14.43 -13.27 -11.65
N ASP A 418 15.28 -13.09 -10.64
CA ASP A 418 16.36 -12.11 -10.62
C ASP A 418 17.68 -12.76 -10.17
N GLU A 419 18.73 -11.98 -10.00
CA GLU A 419 20.04 -12.48 -9.58
C GLU A 419 20.02 -13.10 -8.18
N TYR A 420 19.17 -12.59 -7.29
CA TYR A 420 19.08 -13.00 -5.89
C TYR A 420 18.01 -14.07 -5.67
N ASN A 421 16.90 -14.01 -6.42
CA ASN A 421 15.77 -14.93 -6.35
C ASN A 421 15.58 -15.62 -7.70
N GLN A 422 16.44 -16.60 -7.99
CA GLN A 422 16.57 -17.21 -9.30
C GLN A 422 15.34 -17.97 -9.79
N LEU A 423 14.42 -18.34 -8.88
CA LEU A 423 13.14 -18.99 -9.19
C LEU A 423 11.97 -18.01 -9.26
N GLY A 424 12.23 -16.71 -9.03
CA GLY A 424 11.18 -15.72 -8.84
C GLY A 424 10.51 -15.82 -7.49
N GLN A 425 9.54 -14.95 -7.23
CA GLN A 425 8.82 -14.87 -5.96
C GLN A 425 7.32 -14.80 -6.20
N ASN A 426 6.56 -15.54 -5.41
CA ASN A 426 5.11 -15.38 -5.27
C ASN A 426 4.82 -14.88 -3.84
N TRP A 427 4.23 -13.70 -3.72
CA TRP A 427 3.92 -13.09 -2.43
C TRP A 427 2.52 -13.45 -1.91
N SER A 428 1.75 -14.23 -2.69
CA SER A 428 0.39 -14.68 -2.36
C SER A 428 -0.61 -13.54 -2.11
N GLN A 429 -0.34 -12.34 -2.59
CA GLN A 429 -1.14 -11.14 -2.36
C GLN A 429 -1.99 -10.81 -3.58
N PRO A 430 -3.32 -10.53 -3.45
CA PRO A 430 -4.14 -10.09 -4.56
C PRO A 430 -3.72 -8.67 -4.99
N PRO A 431 -3.38 -8.45 -6.27
CA PRO A 431 -3.01 -7.13 -6.75
C PRO A 431 -4.24 -6.25 -6.99
N TRP A 432 -4.03 -4.91 -7.01
CA TRP A 432 -5.06 -3.97 -7.42
C TRP A 432 -5.44 -4.15 -8.89
N ARG A 433 -6.73 -4.06 -9.21
CA ARG A 433 -7.23 -3.96 -10.58
C ARG A 433 -7.09 -2.51 -11.08
N PRO A 434 -6.24 -2.23 -12.10
CA PRO A 434 -6.01 -0.86 -12.58
C PRO A 434 -7.26 -0.17 -13.11
N ASP A 435 -8.13 -0.93 -13.80
CA ASP A 435 -9.40 -0.46 -14.36
C ASP A 435 -10.36 -0.01 -13.26
N GLN A 436 -10.52 -0.82 -12.20
CA GLN A 436 -11.43 -0.55 -11.11
C GLN A 436 -10.92 0.57 -10.18
N LEU A 437 -9.60 0.62 -9.92
CA LEU A 437 -9.02 1.76 -9.20
C LEU A 437 -9.34 3.09 -9.89
N ARG A 438 -9.18 3.15 -11.21
CA ARG A 438 -9.49 4.34 -11.99
C ARG A 438 -10.97 4.71 -11.93
N ARG A 439 -11.88 3.72 -11.98
CA ARG A 439 -13.34 3.93 -11.90
C ARG A 439 -13.80 4.45 -10.54
N THR A 440 -13.10 4.08 -9.47
CA THR A 440 -13.40 4.55 -8.10
C THR A 440 -12.73 5.87 -7.76
N GLY A 441 -12.12 6.58 -8.71
CA GLY A 441 -11.32 7.77 -8.42
C GLY A 441 -10.13 7.49 -7.50
N TYR A 442 -9.63 6.24 -7.52
CA TYR A 442 -8.59 5.72 -6.63
C TYR A 442 -8.92 5.83 -5.13
N ALA A 443 -10.18 5.93 -4.74
CA ALA A 443 -10.58 6.15 -3.35
C ALA A 443 -9.94 5.15 -2.37
N PRO A 444 -9.93 3.81 -2.61
CA PRO A 444 -9.30 2.86 -1.68
C PRO A 444 -7.79 3.09 -1.51
N PHE A 445 -7.09 3.47 -2.58
CA PHE A 445 -5.66 3.75 -2.53
C PHE A 445 -5.37 5.10 -1.83
N ARG A 446 -6.21 6.12 -2.06
CA ARG A 446 -6.14 7.41 -1.34
C ARG A 446 -6.31 7.23 0.16
N GLU A 447 -7.33 6.46 0.57
CA GLU A 447 -7.57 6.14 1.98
C GLU A 447 -6.39 5.40 2.63
N LEU A 448 -5.81 4.43 1.92
CA LEU A 448 -4.63 3.71 2.36
C LEU A 448 -3.44 4.66 2.62
N VAL A 449 -3.08 5.49 1.63
CA VAL A 449 -1.94 6.40 1.73
C VAL A 449 -2.16 7.45 2.82
N ASN A 450 -3.38 7.98 2.92
CA ASN A 450 -3.77 8.93 3.98
C ASN A 450 -3.65 8.29 5.38
N ALA A 451 -4.14 7.05 5.57
CA ALA A 451 -4.07 6.35 6.85
C ALA A 451 -2.62 6.15 7.32
N VAL A 452 -1.71 5.80 6.41
CA VAL A 452 -0.28 5.58 6.73
C VAL A 452 0.44 6.91 7.03
N LEU A 453 0.15 7.96 6.27
CA LEU A 453 0.87 9.24 6.39
C LEU A 453 0.37 10.14 7.52
N ARG A 454 -0.83 9.93 8.00
CA ARG A 454 -1.48 10.78 9.04
C ARG A 454 -0.65 10.93 10.31
N HIS A 455 0.11 9.92 10.70
CA HIS A 455 0.91 9.89 11.93
C HIS A 455 2.41 9.76 11.66
N ALA A 456 2.86 10.11 10.46
CA ALA A 456 4.22 9.87 10.01
C ALA A 456 4.92 11.15 9.54
N GLY A 457 6.21 11.27 9.83
CA GLY A 457 7.08 12.24 9.16
C GLY A 457 7.67 11.70 7.87
N GLY A 458 7.44 10.43 7.56
CA GLY A 458 7.83 9.81 6.31
C GLY A 458 7.21 8.43 6.11
N VAL A 459 7.26 7.95 4.89
CA VAL A 459 6.86 6.58 4.53
C VAL A 459 7.92 5.94 3.63
N ARG A 460 8.26 4.69 3.91
CA ARG A 460 8.91 3.79 2.96
C ARG A 460 7.82 2.99 2.26
N ILE A 461 7.83 2.98 0.95
CA ILE A 461 6.91 2.17 0.15
C ILE A 461 7.68 0.97 -0.35
N ASP A 462 7.28 -0.20 0.13
CA ASP A 462 7.85 -1.47 -0.29
C ASP A 462 7.53 -1.72 -1.76
N HIS A 463 8.55 -2.10 -2.54
CA HIS A 463 8.43 -2.37 -3.97
C HIS A 463 7.71 -1.26 -4.76
N ILE A 464 8.17 0.01 -4.63
CA ILE A 464 7.49 1.18 -5.25
C ILE A 464 7.27 1.03 -6.76
N ILE A 465 8.09 0.23 -7.45
CA ILE A 465 7.92 -0.07 -8.86
C ILE A 465 6.60 -0.80 -9.15
N GLY A 466 6.00 -1.43 -8.14
CA GLY A 466 4.65 -1.99 -8.20
C GLY A 466 3.55 -0.97 -8.47
N LEU A 467 3.81 0.35 -8.26
CA LEU A 467 2.91 1.44 -8.65
C LEU A 467 3.04 1.84 -10.14
N PHE A 468 4.03 1.32 -10.84
CA PHE A 468 4.25 1.49 -12.28
C PHE A 468 3.84 0.25 -13.05
N ARG A 469 4.32 -0.90 -12.60
CA ARG A 469 3.99 -2.22 -13.12
C ARG A 469 4.22 -3.27 -12.03
N LEU A 470 3.33 -4.25 -11.96
CA LEU A 470 3.43 -5.33 -10.98
C LEU A 470 3.41 -6.67 -11.70
N TRP A 471 4.20 -7.61 -11.21
CA TRP A 471 4.25 -8.96 -11.73
C TRP A 471 3.06 -9.76 -11.21
N TRP A 472 2.19 -10.21 -12.12
CA TRP A 472 1.01 -11.00 -11.81
C TRP A 472 1.25 -12.45 -12.20
N ILE A 473 1.02 -13.35 -11.27
CA ILE A 473 1.20 -14.79 -11.42
C ILE A 473 -0.19 -15.43 -11.38
N PRO A 474 -0.63 -16.20 -12.41
CA PRO A 474 -1.86 -16.96 -12.33
C PRO A 474 -1.86 -17.91 -11.12
N GLU A 475 -2.99 -18.07 -10.47
CA GLU A 475 -3.13 -18.94 -9.33
C GLU A 475 -2.71 -20.38 -9.67
N GLY A 476 -1.88 -20.99 -8.81
CA GLY A 476 -1.32 -22.32 -9.04
C GLY A 476 -0.15 -22.41 -10.04
N ALA A 477 0.19 -21.30 -10.73
CA ALA A 477 1.35 -21.25 -11.62
C ALA A 477 2.65 -20.97 -10.87
N ALA A 478 3.79 -21.32 -11.49
CA ALA A 478 5.10 -20.98 -10.96
C ALA A 478 5.37 -19.46 -11.08
N PRO A 479 6.21 -18.88 -10.21
CA PRO A 479 6.54 -17.46 -10.30
C PRO A 479 7.16 -17.04 -11.65
N THR A 480 7.76 -17.99 -12.38
CA THR A 480 8.32 -17.78 -13.73
C THR A 480 7.26 -17.63 -14.82
N GLU A 481 6.00 -17.99 -14.55
CA GLU A 481 4.90 -18.02 -15.51
C GLU A 481 3.98 -16.80 -15.39
N GLY A 482 4.45 -15.73 -14.78
CA GLY A 482 3.72 -14.47 -14.66
C GLY A 482 3.91 -13.53 -15.84
N THR A 483 3.30 -12.35 -15.72
CA THR A 483 3.53 -11.21 -16.60
C THR A 483 3.35 -9.89 -15.86
N TYR A 484 3.89 -8.80 -16.42
CA TYR A 484 3.66 -7.46 -15.89
C TYR A 484 2.31 -6.90 -16.31
N VAL A 485 1.56 -6.38 -15.34
CA VAL A 485 0.41 -5.50 -15.56
C VAL A 485 0.80 -4.08 -15.19
N ARG A 486 0.57 -3.13 -16.08
CA ARG A 486 0.92 -1.72 -15.89
C ARG A 486 -0.21 -0.97 -15.20
N TYR A 487 0.20 -0.01 -14.37
CA TYR A 487 -0.69 0.91 -13.66
C TYR A 487 -0.53 2.33 -14.21
N ASP A 488 -1.54 3.16 -13.96
CA ASP A 488 -1.41 4.61 -14.12
C ASP A 488 -0.55 5.17 -12.98
N HIS A 489 0.74 5.21 -13.23
CA HIS A 489 1.72 5.67 -12.25
C HIS A 489 1.62 7.18 -11.98
N ASP A 490 1.12 7.98 -12.94
CA ASP A 490 0.88 9.41 -12.69
C ASP A 490 -0.21 9.59 -11.63
N ALA A 491 -1.26 8.77 -11.66
CA ALA A 491 -2.29 8.75 -10.63
C ALA A 491 -1.76 8.26 -9.29
N LEU A 492 -1.13 7.07 -9.25
CA LEU A 492 -0.71 6.44 -7.99
C LEU A 492 0.41 7.22 -7.30
N ILE A 493 1.46 7.61 -8.02
CA ILE A 493 2.54 8.45 -7.49
C ILE A 493 2.03 9.86 -7.20
N GLY A 494 1.10 10.38 -8.01
CA GLY A 494 0.44 11.65 -7.77
C GLY A 494 -0.31 11.70 -6.44
N ILE A 495 -1.06 10.63 -6.11
CA ILE A 495 -1.75 10.46 -4.82
C ILE A 495 -0.74 10.40 -3.66
N VAL A 496 0.31 9.57 -3.80
CA VAL A 496 1.38 9.47 -2.78
C VAL A 496 2.01 10.85 -2.54
N ALA A 497 2.34 11.57 -3.61
CA ALA A 497 2.93 12.91 -3.50
C ALA A 497 1.95 13.92 -2.89
N LEU A 498 0.65 13.86 -3.23
CA LEU A 498 -0.35 14.77 -2.69
C LEU A 498 -0.58 14.56 -1.18
N GLU A 499 -0.71 13.32 -0.74
CA GLU A 499 -0.87 13.02 0.69
C GLU A 499 0.41 13.33 1.50
N ALA A 500 1.59 13.07 0.93
CA ALA A 500 2.87 13.46 1.53
C ALA A 500 3.04 14.98 1.61
N TYR A 501 2.61 15.72 0.57
CA TYR A 501 2.59 17.18 0.58
C TYR A 501 1.70 17.73 1.70
N ARG A 502 0.51 17.15 1.90
CA ARG A 502 -0.46 17.56 2.94
C ARG A 502 0.04 17.29 4.35
N SER A 503 0.71 16.16 4.54
CA SER A 503 1.27 15.77 5.85
C SER A 503 2.65 16.37 6.12
N GLY A 504 3.33 16.94 5.12
CA GLY A 504 4.71 17.38 5.20
C GLY A 504 5.72 16.23 5.33
N ALA A 505 5.34 15.03 4.88
CA ALA A 505 6.12 13.82 5.03
C ALA A 505 7.12 13.61 3.87
N VAL A 506 8.17 12.86 4.14
CA VAL A 506 9.13 12.36 3.14
C VAL A 506 8.67 11.00 2.61
N VAL A 507 8.81 10.78 1.32
CA VAL A 507 8.53 9.49 0.69
C VAL A 507 9.83 8.84 0.24
N VAL A 508 10.04 7.60 0.63
CA VAL A 508 11.14 6.74 0.18
C VAL A 508 10.54 5.53 -0.52
N GLY A 509 10.87 5.34 -1.79
CA GLY A 509 10.51 4.14 -2.51
C GLY A 509 11.61 3.08 -2.38
N GLU A 510 11.24 1.84 -2.10
CA GLU A 510 12.14 0.72 -2.31
C GLU A 510 12.16 0.42 -3.83
N ASP A 511 13.26 0.74 -4.47
CA ASP A 511 13.49 0.65 -5.91
C ASP A 511 14.68 -0.28 -6.23
N LEU A 512 14.78 -1.38 -5.48
CA LEU A 512 15.75 -2.45 -5.70
C LEU A 512 15.27 -3.43 -6.78
N GLY A 513 16.17 -4.26 -7.29
CA GLY A 513 15.86 -5.25 -8.32
C GLY A 513 15.83 -4.69 -9.74
N THR A 514 15.00 -5.29 -10.61
CA THR A 514 14.92 -4.94 -12.05
C THR A 514 14.06 -3.70 -12.26
N VAL A 515 14.69 -2.52 -12.19
CA VAL A 515 14.05 -1.21 -12.34
C VAL A 515 14.46 -0.58 -13.68
N GLU A 516 13.47 -0.11 -14.43
CA GLU A 516 13.73 0.66 -15.65
C GLU A 516 14.35 2.02 -15.29
N PRO A 517 15.45 2.44 -15.93
CA PRO A 517 16.17 3.68 -15.53
C PRO A 517 15.30 4.92 -15.42
N TRP A 518 14.34 5.09 -16.33
CA TRP A 518 13.43 6.23 -16.34
C TRP A 518 12.54 6.32 -15.09
N VAL A 519 12.25 5.21 -14.42
CA VAL A 519 11.45 5.17 -13.18
C VAL A 519 12.16 5.92 -12.06
N ARG A 520 13.47 5.71 -11.91
CA ARG A 520 14.28 6.42 -10.91
C ARG A 520 14.34 7.91 -11.17
N ASP A 521 14.48 8.31 -12.45
CA ASP A 521 14.43 9.72 -12.85
C ASP A 521 13.06 10.33 -12.58
N TYR A 522 11.99 9.60 -12.90
CA TYR A 522 10.62 10.01 -12.66
C TYR A 522 10.35 10.26 -11.16
N LEU A 523 10.78 9.36 -10.27
CA LEU A 523 10.64 9.50 -8.81
C LEU A 523 11.45 10.69 -8.28
N ARG A 524 12.72 10.81 -8.70
CA ARG A 524 13.60 11.93 -8.33
C ARG A 524 13.01 13.28 -8.72
N ASP A 525 12.49 13.42 -9.94
CA ASP A 525 11.92 14.67 -10.47
C ASP A 525 10.64 15.08 -9.72
N ARG A 526 10.03 14.15 -8.97
CA ARG A 526 8.89 14.41 -8.09
C ARG A 526 9.28 14.56 -6.61
N GLY A 527 10.57 14.52 -6.30
CA GLY A 527 11.09 14.68 -4.93
C GLY A 527 10.88 13.45 -4.05
N LEU A 528 10.68 12.26 -4.65
CA LEU A 528 10.65 11.00 -3.95
C LEU A 528 12.06 10.40 -3.90
N PHE A 529 12.42 9.86 -2.75
CA PHE A 529 13.73 9.23 -2.53
C PHE A 529 13.68 7.76 -2.93
N GLY A 530 14.82 7.24 -3.40
CA GLY A 530 14.99 5.80 -3.58
C GLY A 530 15.67 5.14 -2.38
N THR A 531 16.08 3.89 -2.53
CA THR A 531 16.80 3.11 -1.51
C THR A 531 18.16 2.66 -2.03
N SER A 532 19.21 2.86 -1.24
CA SER A 532 20.57 2.36 -1.51
C SER A 532 21.01 1.45 -0.36
N ILE A 533 21.44 0.22 -0.70
CA ILE A 533 21.85 -0.79 0.27
C ILE A 533 23.34 -1.09 0.09
N LEU A 534 24.10 -1.02 1.16
CA LEU A 534 25.57 -1.19 1.15
C LEU A 534 26.04 -2.39 0.34
N TRP A 535 25.34 -3.51 0.44
CA TRP A 535 25.71 -4.76 -0.25
C TRP A 535 25.52 -4.72 -1.77
N PHE A 536 24.68 -3.80 -2.27
CA PHE A 536 24.33 -3.68 -3.70
C PHE A 536 25.03 -2.52 -4.38
N GLU A 537 25.63 -1.58 -3.63
CA GLU A 537 26.37 -0.45 -4.19
C GLU A 537 27.79 -0.92 -4.60
N ARG A 538 27.92 -1.27 -5.89
CA ARG A 538 29.15 -1.80 -6.48
C ARG A 538 29.53 -1.05 -7.76
N THR A 539 30.83 -1.06 -8.08
CA THR A 539 31.33 -0.62 -9.39
C THR A 539 31.03 -1.67 -10.46
N ASP A 540 31.25 -1.33 -11.73
CA ASP A 540 31.07 -2.27 -12.85
C ASP A 540 32.02 -3.49 -12.74
N GLU A 541 33.16 -3.34 -12.04
CA GLU A 541 34.10 -4.42 -11.75
C GLU A 541 33.71 -5.24 -10.49
N GLY A 542 32.55 -4.94 -9.86
CA GLY A 542 32.06 -5.65 -8.69
C GLY A 542 32.68 -5.23 -7.34
N ALA A 543 33.56 -4.23 -7.32
CA ALA A 543 34.10 -3.68 -6.07
C ALA A 543 33.06 -2.81 -5.33
N PRO A 544 33.12 -2.70 -3.99
CA PRO A 544 32.23 -1.79 -3.25
C PRO A 544 32.34 -0.35 -3.75
N LEU A 545 31.23 0.29 -4.06
CA LEU A 545 31.16 1.67 -4.50
C LEU A 545 31.45 2.61 -3.30
N PRO A 546 32.45 3.50 -3.38
CA PRO A 546 32.71 4.46 -2.31
C PRO A 546 31.48 5.35 -2.05
N ALA A 547 31.19 5.65 -0.80
CA ALA A 547 30.01 6.40 -0.38
C ALA A 547 29.86 7.79 -1.05
N ALA A 548 30.95 8.39 -1.49
CA ALA A 548 30.94 9.65 -2.22
C ALA A 548 30.26 9.58 -3.61
N TYR A 549 30.11 8.37 -4.16
CA TYR A 549 29.47 8.13 -5.46
C TYR A 549 28.05 7.57 -5.33
N TRP A 550 27.56 7.35 -4.10
CA TRP A 550 26.18 6.94 -3.90
C TRP A 550 25.22 8.07 -4.32
N ARG A 551 24.05 7.69 -4.81
CA ARG A 551 23.03 8.67 -5.20
C ARG A 551 22.59 9.51 -4.00
N GLU A 552 22.33 10.80 -4.22
CA GLU A 552 21.99 11.75 -3.15
C GLU A 552 20.55 11.59 -2.66
N ALA A 553 19.60 11.42 -3.58
CA ALA A 553 18.18 11.31 -3.27
C ALA A 553 17.80 9.87 -2.89
N CYS A 554 18.31 9.38 -1.75
CA CYS A 554 18.01 8.02 -1.29
C CYS A 554 18.05 7.88 0.24
N LEU A 555 17.37 6.85 0.74
CA LEU A 555 17.60 6.28 2.05
C LEU A 555 18.73 5.26 1.95
N SER A 556 19.90 5.59 2.49
CA SER A 556 21.06 4.69 2.52
C SER A 556 21.00 3.83 3.78
N ALA A 557 21.07 2.51 3.61
CA ALA A 557 21.07 1.55 4.71
C ALA A 557 22.14 0.47 4.52
N VAL A 558 22.54 -0.18 5.61
CA VAL A 558 23.46 -1.32 5.55
C VAL A 558 22.73 -2.54 5.03
N THR A 559 21.50 -2.76 5.48
CA THR A 559 20.69 -3.95 5.17
C THR A 559 19.20 -3.59 5.16
N THR A 560 18.37 -4.54 4.73
CA THR A 560 16.90 -4.48 4.80
C THR A 560 16.37 -5.63 5.64
N HIS A 561 15.04 -5.70 5.82
CA HIS A 561 14.38 -6.82 6.48
C HIS A 561 14.50 -8.16 5.71
N ASP A 562 14.79 -8.11 4.40
CA ASP A 562 14.97 -9.29 3.53
C ASP A 562 16.37 -9.88 3.57
N LEU A 563 17.31 -9.19 4.20
CA LEU A 563 18.70 -9.58 4.26
C LEU A 563 19.10 -9.96 5.68
N PRO A 564 20.07 -10.90 5.85
CA PRO A 564 20.55 -11.25 7.18
C PRO A 564 21.28 -10.07 7.83
N PRO A 565 21.43 -10.08 9.16
CA PRO A 565 22.30 -9.14 9.86
C PRO A 565 23.71 -9.15 9.27
N THR A 566 24.42 -8.01 9.36
CA THR A 566 25.76 -7.83 8.77
C THR A 566 26.71 -9.00 9.01
N ALA A 567 26.79 -9.52 10.23
CA ALA A 567 27.65 -10.66 10.58
C ALA A 567 27.22 -11.93 9.82
N GLY A 568 25.92 -12.22 9.76
CA GLY A 568 25.39 -13.37 9.02
C GLY A 568 25.58 -13.24 7.52
N TYR A 569 25.42 -12.04 6.96
CA TYR A 569 25.70 -11.77 5.55
C TYR A 569 27.15 -12.07 5.20
N LEU A 570 28.10 -11.52 5.96
CA LEU A 570 29.54 -11.74 5.78
C LEU A 570 29.96 -13.21 6.00
N ALA A 571 29.22 -13.94 6.83
CA ALA A 571 29.41 -15.37 7.04
C ALA A 571 28.76 -16.25 5.94
N GLY A 572 28.01 -15.67 4.99
CA GLY A 572 27.31 -16.41 3.94
C GLY A 572 26.13 -17.25 4.44
N GLU A 573 25.50 -16.88 5.58
CA GLU A 573 24.38 -17.64 6.17
C GLU A 573 23.18 -17.72 5.22
N HIS A 574 22.87 -16.63 4.53
CA HIS A 574 21.79 -16.55 3.55
C HIS A 574 21.98 -17.51 2.37
N ILE A 575 23.22 -17.72 1.93
CA ILE A 575 23.53 -18.63 0.82
C ILE A 575 23.31 -20.08 1.26
N ARG A 576 23.80 -20.44 2.44
CA ARG A 576 23.60 -21.80 3.01
C ARG A 576 22.11 -22.09 3.26
N LEU A 577 21.37 -21.09 3.71
CA LEU A 577 19.92 -21.25 3.93
C LEU A 577 19.18 -21.47 2.60
N ARG A 578 19.52 -20.70 1.56
CA ARG A 578 18.95 -20.90 0.21
C ARG A 578 19.30 -22.26 -0.37
N GLU A 579 20.52 -22.75 -0.16
CA GLU A 579 20.91 -24.11 -0.54
C GLU A 579 20.03 -25.16 0.16
N GLN A 580 19.87 -25.06 1.49
CA GLN A 580 19.04 -25.98 2.26
C GLN A 580 17.57 -25.98 1.83
N LEU A 581 17.08 -24.84 1.36
CA LEU A 581 15.70 -24.67 0.86
C LEU A 581 15.56 -25.01 -0.64
N GLY A 582 16.65 -25.39 -1.33
CA GLY A 582 16.61 -25.72 -2.77
C GLY A 582 16.35 -24.52 -3.68
N LEU A 583 16.68 -23.31 -3.22
CA LEU A 583 16.42 -22.06 -3.95
C LEU A 583 17.58 -21.60 -4.84
N LEU A 584 18.70 -22.31 -4.85
CA LEU A 584 19.86 -21.99 -5.69
C LEU A 584 19.83 -22.78 -6.99
N THR A 585 20.16 -22.11 -8.09
CA THR A 585 20.37 -22.72 -9.41
C THR A 585 21.86 -22.74 -9.82
N ARG A 586 22.73 -22.09 -9.02
CA ARG A 586 24.19 -22.07 -9.16
C ARG A 586 24.85 -22.75 -7.96
N PRO A 587 26.13 -23.24 -8.11
CA PRO A 587 26.90 -23.77 -6.99
C PRO A 587 27.08 -22.75 -5.86
N VAL A 588 27.06 -23.22 -4.60
CA VAL A 588 27.26 -22.36 -3.41
C VAL A 588 28.56 -21.58 -3.46
N ALA A 589 29.65 -22.17 -4.00
CA ALA A 589 30.93 -21.49 -4.12
C ALA A 589 30.86 -20.24 -5.01
N ASP A 590 30.11 -20.33 -6.11
CA ASP A 590 29.90 -19.20 -7.03
C ASP A 590 29.04 -18.11 -6.40
N GLU A 591 28.01 -18.49 -5.66
CA GLU A 591 27.17 -17.55 -4.90
C GLU A 591 27.96 -16.81 -3.82
N ILE A 592 28.85 -17.51 -3.09
CA ILE A 592 29.74 -16.89 -2.09
C ILE A 592 30.71 -15.92 -2.76
N ALA A 593 31.29 -16.29 -3.90
CA ALA A 593 32.20 -15.43 -4.65
C ALA A 593 31.48 -14.13 -5.09
N VAL A 594 30.28 -14.23 -5.63
CA VAL A 594 29.46 -13.07 -6.01
C VAL A 594 29.13 -12.21 -4.80
N ALA A 595 28.63 -12.79 -3.71
CA ALA A 595 28.22 -12.05 -2.52
C ALA A 595 29.36 -11.30 -1.84
N LEU A 596 30.56 -11.87 -1.80
CA LEU A 596 31.73 -11.29 -1.15
C LEU A 596 32.63 -10.46 -2.11
N GLY A 597 32.27 -10.39 -3.41
CA GLY A 597 33.06 -9.64 -4.41
C GLY A 597 34.41 -10.25 -4.68
N ALA A 598 34.56 -11.56 -4.50
CA ALA A 598 35.74 -12.28 -4.94
C ALA A 598 35.69 -12.46 -6.47
N PRO A 599 36.81 -12.28 -7.21
CA PRO A 599 36.85 -12.63 -8.62
C PRO A 599 36.57 -14.12 -8.79
N ALA A 600 35.71 -14.46 -9.76
CA ALA A 600 35.37 -15.84 -10.11
C ALA A 600 36.59 -16.65 -10.58
#